data_cf04e00b77e2c7e834eb94763abd9c20
#
_entry.id   cf04e00b77e2c7e834eb94763abd9c20
#
_cell.length_a   1.000
_cell.length_b   1.000
_cell.length_c   1.000
_cell.angle_alpha   90.00
_cell.angle_beta   90.00
_cell.angle_gamma   90.00
#
_symmetry.space_group_name_H-M   'P 1'
#
loop_
_entity.id
_entity.type
_entity.pdbx_description
1 polymer ?
#
loop_
_entity_poly.entity_id
_entity_poly.type
_entity_poly.pdbx_seq_one_letter_code
_entity_poly.pdbx_strand_id
1 'polypeptide(L)'
;MVAESTGGADPNLVLAAVLHDTIEDTKASFDNLLSAFGQDVAELVKEVTDDKTIHKAERKRLQVEHAPHLSERARMIKIADKTSNLRSILHSPPADWSDERRKRYFAWAKAVVAGARGVNAAIEAAFDAEYERGIAKGLADRDLVWHTGLEIENDD
;
A
#
# COMPACT_ATOMS: atom_id res chain seq x y z
N MET A 1 -7.44 9.39 -5.94
CA MET A 1 -7.15 8.20 -6.79
C MET A 1 -8.30 7.20 -6.82
N VAL A 2 -8.72 6.66 -5.68
CA VAL A 2 -9.86 5.71 -5.64
C VAL A 2 -11.14 6.35 -6.14
N ALA A 3 -11.46 7.58 -5.70
CA ALA A 3 -12.65 8.31 -6.15
C ALA A 3 -12.64 8.55 -7.67
N GLU A 4 -11.52 8.97 -8.23
CA GLU A 4 -11.37 9.21 -9.66
C GLU A 4 -11.51 7.91 -10.46
N SER A 5 -10.88 6.83 -10.00
CA SER A 5 -10.88 5.54 -10.69
C SER A 5 -12.23 4.82 -10.66
N THR A 6 -13.05 5.09 -9.66
CA THR A 6 -14.39 4.50 -9.51
C THR A 6 -15.52 5.46 -9.87
N GLY A 7 -15.18 6.72 -10.23
CA GLY A 7 -16.16 7.77 -10.45
C GLY A 7 -16.94 8.15 -9.19
N GLY A 8 -16.42 7.81 -7.99
CA GLY A 8 -17.12 8.02 -6.72
C GLY A 8 -18.34 7.12 -6.51
N ALA A 9 -18.48 6.05 -7.31
CA ALA A 9 -19.64 5.15 -7.28
C ALA A 9 -19.79 4.35 -5.98
N ASP A 10 -18.69 4.19 -5.22
CA ASP A 10 -18.66 3.51 -3.91
C ASP A 10 -18.17 4.48 -2.82
N PRO A 11 -19.06 5.24 -2.18
CA PRO A 11 -18.66 6.21 -1.15
C PRO A 11 -17.96 5.58 0.05
N ASN A 12 -18.35 4.37 0.45
CA ASN A 12 -17.72 3.68 1.58
C ASN A 12 -16.29 3.28 1.24
N LEU A 13 -16.02 2.85 0.02
CA LEU A 13 -14.67 2.55 -0.46
C LEU A 13 -13.79 3.81 -0.45
N VAL A 14 -14.29 4.93 -0.95
CA VAL A 14 -13.55 6.21 -0.95
C VAL A 14 -13.25 6.64 0.49
N LEU A 15 -14.23 6.56 1.38
CA LEU A 15 -14.06 6.93 2.78
C LEU A 15 -13.05 6.02 3.49
N ALA A 16 -13.12 4.71 3.26
CA ALA A 16 -12.15 3.75 3.81
C ALA A 16 -10.73 4.02 3.29
N ALA A 17 -10.58 4.36 2.02
CA ALA A 17 -9.29 4.72 1.43
C ALA A 17 -8.69 5.98 2.09
N VAL A 18 -9.51 6.96 2.43
CA VAL A 18 -9.06 8.17 3.17
C VAL A 18 -8.69 7.83 4.61
N LEU A 19 -9.42 6.93 5.25
CA LEU A 19 -9.29 6.61 6.67
C LEU A 19 -8.33 5.46 6.97
N HIS A 20 -7.82 4.74 5.96
CA HIS A 20 -7.09 3.49 6.19
C HIS A 20 -5.86 3.64 7.09
N ASP A 21 -5.21 4.80 7.11
CA ASP A 21 -4.08 5.07 8.01
C ASP A 21 -4.50 5.45 9.43
N THR A 22 -5.80 5.73 9.65
CA THR A 22 -6.28 6.26 10.94
C THR A 22 -6.03 5.29 12.10
N ILE A 23 -6.26 3.99 11.89
CA ILE A 23 -6.00 2.96 12.92
C ILE A 23 -4.49 2.76 13.11
N GLU A 24 -3.69 2.88 12.06
CA GLU A 24 -2.23 2.73 12.12
C GLU A 24 -1.54 3.94 12.75
N ASP A 25 -1.94 5.15 12.37
CA ASP A 25 -1.23 6.39 12.69
C ASP A 25 -1.79 7.10 13.93
N THR A 26 -2.95 6.69 14.42
CA THR A 26 -3.60 7.28 15.59
C THR A 26 -4.04 6.20 16.58
N LYS A 27 -4.59 6.63 17.72
CA LYS A 27 -5.19 5.73 18.72
C LYS A 27 -6.66 5.39 18.41
N ALA A 28 -7.15 5.71 17.23
CA ALA A 28 -8.50 5.36 16.82
C ALA A 28 -8.66 3.84 16.77
N SER A 29 -9.75 3.34 17.32
CA SER A 29 -10.08 1.93 17.38
C SER A 29 -11.11 1.56 16.32
N PHE A 30 -11.24 0.24 16.07
CA PHE A 30 -12.32 -0.30 15.24
C PHE A 30 -13.70 0.18 15.72
N ASP A 31 -13.92 0.19 17.04
CA ASP A 31 -15.20 0.64 17.63
C ASP A 31 -15.47 2.11 17.34
N ASN A 32 -14.45 2.96 17.36
CA ASN A 32 -14.59 4.37 17.00
C ASN A 32 -15.00 4.53 15.54
N LEU A 33 -14.40 3.79 14.63
CA LEU A 33 -14.75 3.81 13.21
C LEU A 33 -16.15 3.25 12.97
N LEU A 34 -16.50 2.16 13.64
CA LEU A 34 -17.83 1.55 13.57
C LEU A 34 -18.93 2.55 13.97
N SER A 35 -18.73 3.26 15.10
CA SER A 35 -19.68 4.24 15.60
C SER A 35 -19.80 5.48 14.71
N ALA A 36 -18.70 5.93 14.12
CA ALA A 36 -18.67 7.15 13.32
C ALA A 36 -19.09 6.93 11.85
N PHE A 37 -18.72 5.81 11.24
CA PHE A 37 -18.80 5.60 9.79
C PHE A 37 -19.55 4.32 9.39
N GLY A 38 -19.96 3.49 10.32
CA GLY A 38 -20.69 2.25 10.08
C GLY A 38 -19.79 1.03 9.84
N GLN A 39 -20.45 -0.13 9.80
CA GLN A 39 -19.78 -1.43 9.77
C GLN A 39 -18.98 -1.66 8.48
N ASP A 40 -19.52 -1.31 7.33
CA ASP A 40 -18.87 -1.56 6.04
C ASP A 40 -17.54 -0.81 5.94
N VAL A 41 -17.50 0.46 6.30
CA VAL A 41 -16.27 1.26 6.32
C VAL A 41 -15.29 0.74 7.35
N ALA A 42 -15.73 0.45 8.57
CA ALA A 42 -14.88 -0.03 9.64
C ALA A 42 -14.24 -1.38 9.31
N GLU A 43 -14.98 -2.32 8.75
CA GLU A 43 -14.47 -3.63 8.34
C GLU A 43 -13.46 -3.50 7.19
N LEU A 44 -13.72 -2.63 6.23
CA LEU A 44 -12.81 -2.41 5.10
C LEU A 44 -11.50 -1.77 5.57
N VAL A 45 -11.55 -0.78 6.45
CA VAL A 45 -10.35 -0.18 7.07
C VAL A 45 -9.57 -1.23 7.86
N LYS A 46 -10.25 -2.07 8.65
CA LYS A 46 -9.61 -3.16 9.39
C LYS A 46 -8.91 -4.14 8.48
N GLU A 47 -9.53 -4.52 7.36
CA GLU A 47 -8.97 -5.47 6.39
C GLU A 47 -7.63 -4.96 5.81
N VAL A 48 -7.47 -3.66 5.61
CA VAL A 48 -6.27 -3.06 5.02
C VAL A 48 -5.25 -2.57 6.06
N THR A 49 -5.56 -2.67 7.35
CA THR A 49 -4.70 -2.21 8.44
C THR A 49 -3.77 -3.33 8.91
N ASP A 50 -2.48 -3.02 9.03
CA ASP A 50 -1.50 -3.96 9.55
C ASP A 50 -1.55 -4.06 11.07
N ASP A 51 -1.21 -5.23 11.60
CA ASP A 51 -0.99 -5.43 13.02
C ASP A 51 0.41 -4.94 13.41
N LYS A 52 0.49 -3.81 14.08
CA LYS A 52 1.78 -3.20 14.49
C LYS A 52 2.46 -3.93 15.64
N THR A 53 1.83 -4.92 16.28
CA THR A 53 2.49 -5.79 17.25
C THR A 53 3.44 -6.77 16.57
N ILE A 54 3.28 -7.00 15.27
CA ILE A 54 4.13 -7.86 14.46
C ILE A 54 5.35 -7.06 13.98
N HIS A 55 6.53 -7.69 13.98
CA HIS A 55 7.77 -7.06 13.50
C HIS A 55 7.63 -6.56 12.06
N LYS A 56 8.26 -5.44 11.75
CA LYS A 56 8.15 -4.74 10.45
C LYS A 56 8.43 -5.65 9.25
N ALA A 57 9.50 -6.44 9.28
CA ALA A 57 9.85 -7.35 8.20
C ALA A 57 8.76 -8.41 7.96
N GLU A 58 8.20 -8.93 9.03
CA GLU A 58 7.10 -9.89 8.96
C GLU A 58 5.81 -9.24 8.46
N ARG A 59 5.51 -8.01 8.86
CA ARG A 59 4.36 -7.27 8.31
C ARG A 59 4.47 -7.09 6.79
N LYS A 60 5.66 -6.76 6.29
CA LYS A 60 5.91 -6.65 4.85
C LYS A 60 5.69 -7.96 4.12
N ARG A 61 6.18 -9.06 4.70
CA ARG A 61 5.96 -10.41 4.15
C ARG A 61 4.46 -10.73 4.09
N LEU A 62 3.74 -10.45 5.16
CA LEU A 62 2.31 -10.71 5.25
C LEU A 62 1.50 -9.88 4.25
N GLN A 63 1.89 -8.64 3.99
CA GLN A 63 1.22 -7.82 2.97
C GLN A 63 1.34 -8.45 1.58
N VAL A 64 2.49 -8.99 1.22
CA VAL A 64 2.69 -9.69 -0.06
C VAL A 64 1.86 -10.97 -0.10
N GLU A 65 1.92 -11.77 0.96
CA GLU A 65 1.22 -13.06 1.04
C GLU A 65 -0.30 -12.92 1.03
N HIS A 66 -0.83 -11.92 1.74
CA HIS A 66 -2.27 -11.71 1.88
C HIS A 66 -2.91 -10.95 0.71
N ALA A 67 -2.14 -10.20 -0.07
CA ALA A 67 -2.67 -9.36 -1.14
C ALA A 67 -3.65 -10.09 -2.07
N PRO A 68 -3.37 -11.30 -2.58
CA PRO A 68 -4.31 -12.00 -3.46
C PRO A 68 -5.60 -12.46 -2.77
N HIS A 69 -5.61 -12.51 -1.43
CA HIS A 69 -6.73 -12.99 -0.63
C HIS A 69 -7.63 -11.88 -0.09
N LEU A 70 -7.26 -10.62 -0.30
CA LEU A 70 -8.07 -9.47 0.10
C LEU A 70 -9.31 -9.36 -0.80
N SER A 71 -10.37 -8.73 -0.27
CA SER A 71 -11.53 -8.35 -1.08
C SER A 71 -11.12 -7.43 -2.24
N GLU A 72 -11.92 -7.34 -3.28
CA GLU A 72 -11.65 -6.46 -4.42
C GLU A 72 -11.46 -5.01 -3.98
N ARG A 73 -12.30 -4.53 -3.07
CA ARG A 73 -12.25 -3.17 -2.53
C ARG A 73 -10.96 -2.93 -1.73
N ALA A 74 -10.56 -3.89 -0.90
CA ALA A 74 -9.31 -3.82 -0.14
C ALA A 74 -8.08 -3.84 -1.05
N ARG A 75 -8.11 -4.61 -2.13
CA ARG A 75 -7.03 -4.62 -3.14
C ARG A 75 -6.89 -3.27 -3.83
N MET A 76 -8.01 -2.61 -4.17
CA MET A 76 -7.98 -1.25 -4.72
C MET A 76 -7.30 -0.27 -3.76
N ILE A 77 -7.62 -0.32 -2.47
CA ILE A 77 -7.00 0.54 -1.45
C ILE A 77 -5.51 0.26 -1.35
N LYS A 78 -5.10 -1.01 -1.34
CA LYS A 78 -3.68 -1.38 -1.28
C LYS A 78 -2.89 -0.87 -2.48
N ILE A 79 -3.41 -1.00 -3.68
CA ILE A 79 -2.75 -0.48 -4.89
C ILE A 79 -2.65 1.05 -4.83
N ALA A 80 -3.72 1.73 -4.44
CA ALA A 80 -3.73 3.18 -4.30
C ALA A 80 -2.74 3.66 -3.23
N ASP A 81 -2.66 2.97 -2.10
CA ASP A 81 -1.70 3.24 -1.04
C ASP A 81 -0.26 3.13 -1.53
N LYS A 82 0.08 2.02 -2.17
CA LYS A 82 1.43 1.84 -2.73
C LYS A 82 1.75 2.88 -3.80
N THR A 83 0.80 3.22 -4.64
CA THR A 83 0.98 4.29 -5.64
C THR A 83 1.29 5.63 -4.99
N SER A 84 0.54 6.01 -3.95
CA SER A 84 0.78 7.23 -3.20
C SER A 84 2.15 7.24 -2.53
N ASN A 85 2.57 6.11 -1.97
CA ASN A 85 3.87 5.97 -1.34
C ASN A 85 5.01 6.11 -2.35
N LEU A 86 4.89 5.51 -3.53
CA LEU A 86 5.87 5.68 -4.61
C LEU A 86 5.95 7.14 -5.06
N ARG A 87 4.81 7.81 -5.22
CA ARG A 87 4.74 9.24 -5.55
C ARG A 87 5.51 10.09 -4.54
N SER A 88 5.30 9.83 -3.25
CA SER A 88 5.98 10.55 -2.18
C SER A 88 7.48 10.36 -2.24
N ILE A 89 7.95 9.15 -2.48
CA ILE A 89 9.39 8.85 -2.61
C ILE A 89 9.97 9.51 -3.87
N LEU A 90 9.25 9.51 -4.98
CA LEU A 90 9.68 10.14 -6.22
C LEU A 90 9.78 11.65 -6.10
N HIS A 91 8.85 12.26 -5.39
CA HIS A 91 8.78 13.71 -5.20
C HIS A 91 9.76 14.22 -4.15
N SER A 92 9.89 13.49 -3.05
CA SER A 92 10.75 13.85 -1.92
C SER A 92 11.35 12.58 -1.31
N PRO A 93 12.43 12.04 -1.91
CA PRO A 93 13.06 10.82 -1.39
C PRO A 93 13.53 11.04 0.06
N PRO A 94 13.25 10.09 0.99
CA PRO A 94 13.75 10.21 2.35
C PRO A 94 15.27 10.34 2.37
N ALA A 95 15.77 11.41 2.98
CA ALA A 95 17.20 11.76 2.96
C ALA A 95 18.09 10.72 3.68
N ASP A 96 17.52 10.03 4.68
CA ASP A 96 18.17 8.99 5.49
C ASP A 96 18.10 7.59 4.86
N TRP A 97 17.40 7.42 3.74
CA TRP A 97 17.36 6.17 3.02
C TRP A 97 18.49 6.05 2.02
N SER A 98 19.20 4.92 2.03
CA SER A 98 20.16 4.58 0.97
C SER A 98 19.44 4.30 -0.35
N ASP A 99 20.19 4.32 -1.44
CA ASP A 99 19.66 3.94 -2.76
C ASP A 99 19.15 2.51 -2.78
N GLU A 100 19.85 1.59 -2.10
CA GLU A 100 19.42 0.19 -1.95
C GLU A 100 18.10 0.07 -1.21
N ARG A 101 17.90 0.85 -0.16
CA ARG A 101 16.64 0.85 0.60
C ARG A 101 15.47 1.36 -0.25
N ARG A 102 15.68 2.41 -1.05
CA ARG A 102 14.68 2.92 -1.98
C ARG A 102 14.31 1.88 -3.03
N LYS A 103 15.30 1.23 -3.64
CA LYS A 103 15.08 0.16 -4.62
C LYS A 103 14.34 -1.04 -4.03
N ARG A 104 14.67 -1.44 -2.80
CA ARG A 104 13.95 -2.50 -2.08
C ARG A 104 12.49 -2.12 -1.82
N TYR A 105 12.24 -0.87 -1.45
CA TYR A 105 10.87 -0.41 -1.23
C TYR A 105 10.02 -0.50 -2.51
N PHE A 106 10.55 -0.04 -3.64
CA PHE A 106 9.88 -0.16 -4.94
C PHE A 106 9.64 -1.63 -5.31
N ALA A 107 10.61 -2.50 -5.09
CA ALA A 107 10.47 -3.93 -5.34
C ALA A 107 9.38 -4.57 -4.46
N TRP A 108 9.33 -4.21 -3.19
CA TRP A 108 8.30 -4.66 -2.28
C TRP A 108 6.90 -4.17 -2.68
N ALA A 109 6.76 -2.88 -2.97
CA ALA A 109 5.49 -2.32 -3.43
C ALA A 109 4.98 -3.04 -4.69
N LYS A 110 5.87 -3.32 -5.64
CA LYS A 110 5.55 -4.11 -6.83
C LYS A 110 5.07 -5.51 -6.48
N ALA A 111 5.71 -6.17 -5.52
CA ALA A 111 5.31 -7.52 -5.08
C ALA A 111 3.91 -7.52 -4.43
N VAL A 112 3.60 -6.53 -3.59
CA VAL A 112 2.25 -6.37 -3.00
C VAL A 112 1.21 -6.16 -4.10
N VAL A 113 1.46 -5.23 -5.02
CA VAL A 113 0.52 -4.89 -6.09
C VAL A 113 0.33 -6.07 -7.06
N ALA A 114 1.37 -6.86 -7.32
CA ALA A 114 1.26 -8.04 -8.17
C ALA A 114 0.18 -9.03 -7.69
N GLY A 115 0.05 -9.21 -6.37
CA GLY A 115 -0.98 -10.04 -5.77
C GLY A 115 -2.37 -9.39 -5.74
N ALA A 116 -2.45 -8.07 -5.87
CA ALA A 116 -3.69 -7.31 -5.76
C ALA A 116 -4.34 -6.97 -7.12
N ARG A 117 -3.69 -7.28 -8.23
CA ARG A 117 -4.16 -6.92 -9.58
C ARG A 117 -5.45 -7.64 -9.98
N GLY A 118 -6.10 -7.12 -11.02
CA GLY A 118 -7.32 -7.66 -11.60
C GLY A 118 -8.61 -7.04 -11.06
N VAL A 119 -8.51 -5.89 -10.38
CA VAL A 119 -9.66 -5.24 -9.73
C VAL A 119 -10.03 -3.87 -10.33
N ASN A 120 -9.06 -3.10 -10.83
CA ASN A 120 -9.32 -1.80 -11.44
C ASN A 120 -8.15 -1.38 -12.33
N ALA A 121 -8.38 -1.34 -13.63
CA ALA A 121 -7.35 -1.05 -14.63
C ALA A 121 -6.74 0.35 -14.45
N ALA A 122 -7.54 1.35 -14.07
CA ALA A 122 -7.04 2.72 -13.90
C ALA A 122 -6.10 2.86 -12.70
N ILE A 123 -6.43 2.24 -11.57
CA ILE A 123 -5.57 2.24 -10.38
C ILE A 123 -4.28 1.48 -10.67
N GLU A 124 -4.36 0.33 -11.34
CA GLU A 124 -3.20 -0.48 -11.70
C GLU A 124 -2.27 0.27 -12.67
N ALA A 125 -2.83 0.95 -13.68
CA ALA A 125 -2.06 1.77 -14.60
C ALA A 125 -1.37 2.95 -13.89
N ALA A 126 -2.02 3.57 -12.91
CA ALA A 126 -1.42 4.63 -12.11
C ALA A 126 -0.20 4.13 -11.31
N PHE A 127 -0.30 2.94 -10.73
CA PHE A 127 0.85 2.31 -10.06
C PHE A 127 1.99 2.06 -11.03
N ASP A 128 1.71 1.46 -12.18
CA ASP A 128 2.72 1.14 -13.18
C ASP A 128 3.45 2.40 -13.67
N ALA A 129 2.72 3.51 -13.87
CA ALA A 129 3.32 4.78 -14.25
C ALA A 129 4.30 5.31 -13.20
N GLU A 130 3.96 5.24 -11.91
CA GLU A 130 4.86 5.67 -10.83
C GLU A 130 6.08 4.74 -10.70
N TYR A 131 5.89 3.45 -10.86
CA TYR A 131 7.00 2.49 -10.86
C TYR A 131 7.98 2.79 -12.01
N GLU A 132 7.49 3.02 -13.23
CA GLU A 132 8.34 3.37 -14.37
C GLU A 132 9.07 4.70 -14.19
N ARG A 133 8.46 5.68 -13.54
CA ARG A 133 9.15 6.91 -13.14
C ARG A 133 10.29 6.63 -12.16
N GLY A 134 10.10 5.69 -11.24
CA GLY A 134 11.14 5.23 -10.33
C GLY A 134 12.32 4.61 -11.06
N ILE A 135 12.05 3.77 -12.05
CA ILE A 135 13.10 3.21 -12.94
C ILE A 135 13.88 4.34 -13.64
N ALA A 136 13.17 5.28 -14.25
CA ALA A 136 13.78 6.39 -14.99
C ALA A 136 14.67 7.28 -14.11
N LYS A 137 14.30 7.44 -12.83
CA LYS A 137 15.06 8.24 -11.85
C LYS A 137 16.15 7.47 -11.09
N GLY A 138 16.30 6.17 -11.36
CA GLY A 138 17.27 5.31 -10.65
C GLY A 138 16.87 4.98 -9.22
N LEU A 139 15.62 5.18 -8.84
CA LEU A 139 15.06 4.87 -7.52
C LEU A 139 14.48 3.45 -7.43
N ALA A 140 14.30 2.80 -8.56
CA ALA A 140 13.86 1.43 -8.68
C ALA A 140 14.79 0.64 -9.59
N ASP A 141 14.81 -0.66 -9.40
CA ASP A 141 15.58 -1.60 -10.22
C ASP A 141 14.63 -2.69 -10.72
N ARG A 142 14.44 -2.75 -12.03
CA ARG A 142 13.53 -3.72 -12.66
C ARG A 142 13.93 -5.18 -12.39
N ASP A 143 15.23 -5.43 -12.24
CA ASP A 143 15.77 -6.77 -12.02
C ASP A 143 15.77 -7.19 -10.54
N LEU A 144 15.52 -6.25 -9.63
CA LEU A 144 15.43 -6.55 -8.21
C LEU A 144 14.07 -7.15 -7.87
N VAL A 145 14.07 -8.42 -7.48
CA VAL A 145 12.89 -9.14 -7.02
C VAL A 145 12.86 -9.15 -5.50
N TRP A 146 11.78 -8.65 -4.93
CA TRP A 146 11.62 -8.66 -3.48
C TRP A 146 11.47 -10.10 -2.94
N HIS A 147 12.14 -10.37 -1.83
CA HIS A 147 11.97 -11.57 -1.02
C HIS A 147 12.23 -11.23 0.45
N THR A 148 11.77 -12.06 1.36
CA THR A 148 11.83 -11.81 2.81
C THR A 148 13.27 -11.53 3.31
N GLY A 149 14.26 -12.20 2.74
CA GLY A 149 15.66 -12.02 3.12
C GLY A 149 16.22 -10.61 2.88
N LEU A 150 15.65 -9.85 1.94
CA LEU A 150 16.07 -8.48 1.65
C LEU A 150 15.75 -7.50 2.80
N GLU A 151 14.78 -7.82 3.63
CA GLU A 151 14.34 -6.96 4.73
C GLU A 151 15.14 -7.20 6.02
N ILE A 152 15.82 -8.33 6.13
CA ILE A 152 16.53 -8.74 7.36
C ILE A 152 17.89 -8.04 7.46
N GLU A 153 18.48 -7.62 6.35
CA GLU A 153 19.88 -7.21 6.32
C GLU A 153 20.16 -5.76 6.71
N ASN A 154 19.17 -4.86 6.78
CA ASN A 154 19.47 -3.43 6.98
C ASN A 154 18.33 -2.55 7.54
N ASP A 155 17.46 -3.04 8.37
CA ASP A 155 16.41 -2.22 9.00
C ASP A 155 16.73 -1.85 10.46
N ASP A 156 17.95 -1.45 10.72
CA ASP A 156 18.30 -0.76 11.97
C ASP A 156 18.16 0.75 11.81
#